data_35dfdc11fbd1d4a1960135cdda08744b
#
_entry.id   35dfdc11fbd1d4a1960135cdda08744b
#
_cell.length_a   1.000
_cell.length_b   1.000
_cell.length_c   1.000
_cell.angle_alpha   90.00
_cell.angle_beta   90.00
_cell.angle_gamma   90.00
#
_symmetry.space_group_name_H-M   'P 1'
#
loop_
_entity.id
_entity.type
_entity.pdbx_description
1 polymer ?
#
loop_
_entity_poly.entity_id
_entity_poly.type
_entity_poly.pdbx_seq_one_letter_code
_entity_poly.pdbx_strand_id
1 'polypeptide(L)'
;MQLYFIRHAQSYNNALYDSTGSDRGRRYDPQLTETGQKQVEVLAQFLKNNHGPVKSPVEPQAASFENRTTSFGHDPQNLAGYGLTHLYTSLMQRATATAWAVAQALDLPLTAWVDLHEGGGLYLNDEVTGEPASLPGPGRTYFQAHFPNLQLPAWLDEQGWWLRPYETRPERSLRA
;
A
#
# COMPACT_ATOMS: atom_id res chain seq x y z
N MET A 1 8.92 16.41 -6.15
CA MET A 1 8.00 15.41 -5.57
C MET A 1 8.88 14.28 -5.04
N GLN A 2 8.66 13.83 -3.82
CA GLN A 2 9.35 12.69 -3.21
C GLN A 2 8.32 11.56 -3.06
N LEU A 3 8.70 10.34 -3.45
CA LEU A 3 7.82 9.19 -3.44
C LEU A 3 8.41 8.11 -2.52
N TYR A 4 7.58 7.59 -1.62
CA TYR A 4 7.94 6.51 -0.71
C TYR A 4 7.13 5.27 -1.02
N PHE A 5 7.80 4.14 -1.12
CA PHE A 5 7.16 2.84 -1.24
C PHE A 5 7.30 2.08 0.08
N ILE A 6 6.17 1.71 0.65
CA ILE A 6 6.12 0.93 1.89
C ILE A 6 5.54 -0.44 1.55
N ARG A 7 6.31 -1.49 1.81
CA ARG A 7 5.79 -2.85 1.70
C ARG A 7 4.84 -3.11 2.87
N HIS A 8 3.78 -3.89 2.62
CA HIS A 8 2.87 -4.35 3.66
C HIS A 8 3.62 -5.13 4.76
N ALA A 9 3.09 -5.09 5.98
CA ALA A 9 3.59 -5.87 7.11
C ALA A 9 3.35 -7.38 6.92
N GLN A 10 3.86 -8.21 7.81
CA GLN A 10 3.79 -9.66 7.68
C GLN A 10 2.34 -10.14 7.50
N SER A 11 2.06 -10.80 6.39
CA SER A 11 0.81 -11.47 6.12
C SER A 11 0.87 -12.95 6.49
N TYR A 12 -0.31 -13.59 6.52
CA TYR A 12 -0.41 -15.04 6.71
C TYR A 12 0.49 -15.81 5.73
N ASN A 13 0.52 -15.43 4.44
CA ASN A 13 1.35 -16.12 3.45
C ASN A 13 2.84 -15.90 3.70
N ASN A 14 3.27 -14.75 4.22
CA ASN A 14 4.66 -14.55 4.60
C ASN A 14 5.04 -15.49 5.75
N ALA A 15 4.23 -15.53 6.83
CA ALA A 15 4.48 -16.42 7.96
C ALA A 15 4.43 -17.90 7.56
N LEU A 16 3.54 -18.28 6.67
CA LEU A 16 3.46 -19.64 6.12
C LEU A 16 4.77 -19.99 5.42
N TYR A 17 5.23 -19.14 4.50
CA TYR A 17 6.46 -19.38 3.76
C TYR A 17 7.70 -19.39 4.68
N ASP A 18 7.78 -18.44 5.63
CA ASP A 18 8.89 -18.37 6.60
C ASP A 18 9.00 -19.63 7.46
N SER A 19 7.85 -20.25 7.80
CA SER A 19 7.81 -21.44 8.66
C SER A 19 7.95 -22.76 7.91
N THR A 20 7.57 -22.82 6.63
CA THR A 20 7.49 -24.09 5.88
C THR A 20 8.42 -24.16 4.66
N GLY A 21 8.92 -23.00 4.19
CA GLY A 21 9.64 -22.88 2.92
C GLY A 21 8.76 -23.14 1.69
N SER A 22 7.42 -23.15 1.84
CA SER A 22 6.46 -23.49 0.81
C SER A 22 5.28 -22.52 0.81
N ASP A 23 4.66 -22.36 -0.35
CA ASP A 23 3.40 -21.63 -0.53
C ASP A 23 2.15 -22.53 -0.46
N ARG A 24 2.33 -23.82 -0.20
CA ARG A 24 1.22 -24.78 -0.06
C ARG A 24 0.32 -24.39 1.11
N GLY A 25 -0.96 -24.17 0.84
CA GLY A 25 -1.92 -23.68 1.83
C GLY A 25 -2.00 -22.15 1.91
N ARG A 26 -1.40 -21.44 0.95
CA ARG A 26 -1.52 -19.98 0.82
C ARG A 26 -2.98 -19.56 0.66
N ARG A 27 -3.29 -18.37 1.13
CA ARG A 27 -4.59 -17.70 0.89
C ARG A 27 -4.46 -16.75 -0.31
N TYR A 28 -5.55 -16.59 -1.07
CA TYR A 28 -5.56 -15.69 -2.23
C TYR A 28 -5.42 -14.20 -1.86
N ASP A 29 -6.02 -13.77 -0.74
CA ASP A 29 -5.91 -12.43 -0.20
C ASP A 29 -5.65 -12.49 1.32
N PRO A 30 -4.40 -12.77 1.74
CA PRO A 30 -4.07 -12.98 3.14
C PRO A 30 -4.14 -11.68 3.94
N GLN A 31 -4.73 -11.76 5.12
CA GLN A 31 -4.69 -10.72 6.13
C GLN A 31 -3.31 -10.67 6.82
N LEU A 32 -3.10 -9.63 7.62
CA LEU A 32 -1.94 -9.52 8.49
C LEU A 32 -2.01 -10.56 9.63
N THR A 33 -0.85 -11.04 10.04
CA THR A 33 -0.69 -11.83 11.28
C THR A 33 -0.68 -10.90 12.51
N GLU A 34 -0.73 -11.45 13.72
CA GLU A 34 -0.50 -10.67 14.94
C GLU A 34 0.86 -9.96 14.93
N THR A 35 1.90 -10.62 14.42
CA THR A 35 3.21 -10.00 14.21
C THR A 35 3.11 -8.84 13.21
N GLY A 36 2.38 -9.04 12.10
CA GLY A 36 2.13 -7.99 11.11
C GLY A 36 1.39 -6.79 11.71
N GLN A 37 0.41 -7.02 12.57
CA GLN A 37 -0.31 -5.94 13.26
C GLN A 37 0.63 -5.11 14.15
N LYS A 38 1.50 -5.77 14.93
CA LYS A 38 2.53 -5.09 15.74
C LYS A 38 3.53 -4.32 14.89
N GLN A 39 3.94 -4.88 13.74
CA GLN A 39 4.81 -4.16 12.79
C GLN A 39 4.15 -2.90 12.26
N VAL A 40 2.87 -2.95 11.97
CA VAL A 40 2.09 -1.79 11.49
C VAL A 40 1.98 -0.72 12.56
N GLU A 41 1.73 -1.08 13.83
CA GLU A 41 1.70 -0.14 14.95
C GLU A 41 3.04 0.59 15.10
N VAL A 42 4.15 -0.14 15.05
CA VAL A 42 5.50 0.44 15.11
C VAL A 42 5.77 1.37 13.92
N LEU A 43 5.41 0.95 12.70
CA LEU A 43 5.56 1.76 11.50
C LEU A 43 4.73 3.06 11.58
N ALA A 44 3.48 2.95 11.97
CA ALA A 44 2.58 4.08 12.09
C ALA A 44 3.10 5.10 13.12
N GLN A 45 3.55 4.61 14.27
CA GLN A 45 4.13 5.46 15.31
C GLN A 45 5.46 6.08 14.86
N PHE A 46 6.32 5.32 14.17
CA PHE A 46 7.56 5.82 13.61
C PHE A 46 7.31 6.97 12.63
N LEU A 47 6.40 6.78 11.67
CA LEU A 47 6.06 7.81 10.68
C LEU A 47 5.42 9.02 11.34
N LYS A 48 4.55 8.84 12.34
CA LYS A 48 3.96 9.94 13.11
C LYS A 48 5.02 10.78 13.80
N ASN A 49 5.98 10.15 14.44
CA ASN A 49 7.06 10.85 15.16
C ASN A 49 8.05 11.56 14.23
N ASN A 50 8.17 11.06 12.99
CA ASN A 50 9.11 11.57 11.98
C ASN A 50 8.38 12.21 10.79
N HIS A 51 7.11 12.60 10.94
CA HIS A 51 6.36 13.21 9.85
C HIS A 51 6.94 14.57 9.46
N GLY A 52 7.43 15.33 10.44
CA GLY A 52 7.93 16.68 10.25
C GLY A 52 6.79 17.70 10.03
N PRO A 53 7.09 18.99 10.09
CA PRO A 53 6.12 20.01 9.74
C PRO A 53 5.81 19.90 8.24
N VAL A 54 4.53 19.87 7.90
CA VAL A 54 4.07 20.08 6.52
C VAL A 54 4.62 21.43 6.09
N LYS A 55 5.62 21.44 5.21
CA LYS A 55 6.09 22.70 4.62
C LYS A 55 4.93 23.25 3.81
N SER A 56 4.23 24.24 4.34
CA SER A 56 3.33 25.08 3.53
C SER A 56 4.08 25.46 2.26
N PRO A 57 3.40 25.57 1.10
CA PRO A 57 4.05 26.06 -0.10
C PRO A 57 4.72 27.38 0.27
N VAL A 58 6.04 27.38 0.25
CA VAL A 58 6.79 28.61 0.54
C VAL A 58 6.42 29.59 -0.55
N GLU A 59 5.71 30.66 -0.20
CA GLU A 59 5.60 31.80 -1.08
C GLU A 59 7.01 32.18 -1.52
N PRO A 60 7.25 32.44 -2.80
CA PRO A 60 8.56 32.81 -3.29
C PRO A 60 8.96 34.15 -2.68
N GLN A 61 9.67 34.11 -1.55
CA GLN A 61 10.39 35.27 -1.11
C GLN A 61 11.41 35.62 -2.20
N ALA A 62 11.34 36.85 -2.69
CA ALA A 62 12.29 37.42 -3.62
C ALA A 62 13.68 37.38 -3.00
N ALA A 63 14.41 36.29 -3.24
CA ALA A 63 15.78 36.09 -2.85
C ALA A 63 16.67 36.40 -4.05
N SER A 64 17.61 37.32 -3.81
CA SER A 64 18.69 37.75 -4.70
C SER A 64 19.32 36.62 -5.53
N PHE A 65 19.58 36.92 -6.79
CA PHE A 65 20.03 36.03 -7.87
C PHE A 65 21.52 35.62 -7.74
N GLU A 66 22.03 35.30 -6.56
CA GLU A 66 23.38 34.81 -6.42
C GLU A 66 23.43 33.44 -5.76
N ASN A 67 23.89 32.43 -6.55
CA ASN A 67 24.16 31.05 -6.18
C ASN A 67 22.92 30.12 -5.94
N ARG A 68 22.07 29.96 -6.93
CA ARG A 68 21.19 28.81 -7.02
C ARG A 68 21.85 27.67 -7.80
N THR A 69 22.68 26.88 -7.12
CA THR A 69 22.68 25.45 -7.42
C THR A 69 21.29 24.95 -6.98
N THR A 70 20.43 24.67 -7.94
CA THR A 70 19.11 24.10 -7.72
C THR A 70 19.26 22.66 -7.25
N SER A 71 19.65 22.45 -6.01
CA SER A 71 19.29 21.22 -5.32
C SER A 71 17.81 21.37 -5.00
N PHE A 72 16.93 20.80 -5.80
CA PHE A 72 15.61 20.40 -5.34
C PHE A 72 15.87 19.69 -4.02
N GLY A 73 15.35 20.22 -2.92
CA GLY A 73 15.71 19.81 -1.57
C GLY A 73 15.51 18.32 -1.35
N HIS A 74 16.46 17.56 -1.82
CA HIS A 74 16.55 16.13 -1.61
C HIS A 74 17.07 15.96 -0.19
N ASP A 75 16.22 15.49 0.70
CA ASP A 75 16.58 15.05 2.04
C ASP A 75 16.69 13.52 2.05
N PRO A 76 17.81 12.94 1.58
CA PRO A 76 17.95 11.49 1.43
C PRO A 76 17.91 10.75 2.76
N GLN A 77 18.11 11.46 3.87
CA GLN A 77 18.07 10.91 5.22
C GLN A 77 16.78 11.25 5.95
N ASN A 78 15.86 11.97 5.32
CA ASN A 78 14.60 12.45 5.90
C ASN A 78 14.78 13.18 7.25
N LEU A 79 15.86 13.95 7.39
CA LEU A 79 16.17 14.70 8.62
C LEU A 79 15.10 15.75 8.92
N ALA A 80 14.44 16.28 7.90
CA ALA A 80 13.30 17.19 8.04
C ALA A 80 11.97 16.47 8.22
N GLY A 81 11.98 15.13 8.33
CA GLY A 81 10.80 14.28 8.39
C GLY A 81 10.28 13.85 7.01
N TYR A 82 9.36 12.89 7.00
CA TYR A 82 8.83 12.33 5.75
C TYR A 82 7.90 13.26 4.98
N GLY A 83 7.22 14.18 5.67
CA GLY A 83 6.35 15.20 5.05
C GLY A 83 5.30 14.61 4.10
N LEU A 84 4.72 13.46 4.47
CA LEU A 84 3.73 12.77 3.66
C LEU A 84 2.46 13.62 3.54
N THR A 85 1.95 13.80 2.34
CA THR A 85 0.75 14.60 2.06
C THR A 85 -0.36 13.78 1.40
N HIS A 86 -0.02 12.68 0.77
CA HIS A 86 -0.95 11.79 0.08
C HIS A 86 -0.58 10.34 0.35
N LEU A 87 -1.58 9.52 0.62
CA LEU A 87 -1.41 8.09 0.86
C LEU A 87 -2.25 7.30 -0.14
N TYR A 88 -1.62 6.32 -0.75
CA TYR A 88 -2.26 5.41 -1.69
C TYR A 88 -2.02 3.97 -1.28
N THR A 89 -2.97 3.09 -1.56
CA THR A 89 -2.84 1.66 -1.30
C THR A 89 -3.55 0.85 -2.38
N SER A 90 -3.08 -0.37 -2.63
CA SER A 90 -3.91 -1.36 -3.34
C SER A 90 -5.06 -1.84 -2.46
N LEU A 91 -6.01 -2.55 -3.06
CA LEU A 91 -7.13 -3.17 -2.32
C LEU A 91 -6.81 -4.58 -1.78
N MET A 92 -5.56 -5.02 -1.83
CA MET A 92 -5.13 -6.23 -1.14
C MET A 92 -5.23 -6.03 0.38
N GLN A 93 -5.93 -6.92 1.10
CA GLN A 93 -6.25 -6.74 2.53
C GLN A 93 -5.03 -6.37 3.38
N ARG A 94 -3.89 -7.07 3.20
CA ARG A 94 -2.64 -6.80 3.92
C ARG A 94 -2.07 -5.40 3.66
N ALA A 95 -2.16 -4.94 2.41
CA ALA A 95 -1.67 -3.61 2.02
C ALA A 95 -2.60 -2.51 2.55
N THR A 96 -3.91 -2.70 2.37
CA THR A 96 -4.92 -1.77 2.90
C THR A 96 -4.81 -1.63 4.42
N ALA A 97 -4.68 -2.74 5.16
CA ALA A 97 -4.55 -2.71 6.61
C ALA A 97 -3.27 -1.97 7.07
N THR A 98 -2.15 -2.19 6.37
CA THR A 98 -0.90 -1.50 6.66
C THR A 98 -1.03 0.01 6.42
N ALA A 99 -1.53 0.40 5.26
CA ALA A 99 -1.66 1.81 4.89
C ALA A 99 -2.72 2.54 5.72
N TRP A 100 -3.81 1.86 6.08
CA TRP A 100 -4.89 2.44 6.88
C TRP A 100 -4.41 2.86 8.28
N ALA A 101 -3.62 2.02 8.95
CA ALA A 101 -3.06 2.37 10.25
C ALA A 101 -2.10 3.58 10.17
N VAL A 102 -1.31 3.68 9.09
CA VAL A 102 -0.47 4.86 8.84
C VAL A 102 -1.34 6.10 8.61
N ALA A 103 -2.40 5.98 7.80
CA ALA A 103 -3.33 7.07 7.53
C ALA A 103 -3.99 7.60 8.80
N GLN A 104 -4.44 6.70 9.69
CA GLN A 104 -5.00 7.06 10.99
C GLN A 104 -3.98 7.78 11.89
N ALA A 105 -2.74 7.30 11.93
CA ALA A 105 -1.69 7.89 12.76
C ALA A 105 -1.29 9.29 12.31
N LEU A 106 -1.34 9.55 11.00
CA LEU A 106 -0.95 10.82 10.37
C LEU A 106 -2.14 11.78 10.16
N ASP A 107 -3.37 11.33 10.41
CA ASP A 107 -4.60 12.07 10.09
C ASP A 107 -4.66 12.49 8.60
N LEU A 108 -4.30 11.57 7.71
CA LEU A 108 -4.29 11.80 6.27
C LEU A 108 -5.35 10.92 5.57
N PRO A 109 -5.95 11.43 4.49
CA PRO A 109 -6.82 10.61 3.66
C PRO A 109 -6.03 9.47 3.00
N LEU A 110 -6.65 8.27 2.93
CA LEU A 110 -6.13 7.13 2.23
C LEU A 110 -6.94 6.85 0.98
N THR A 111 -6.30 6.80 -0.17
CA THR A 111 -6.94 6.54 -1.45
C THR A 111 -6.59 5.15 -1.97
N ALA A 112 -7.59 4.37 -2.33
CA ALA A 112 -7.40 3.10 -2.98
C ALA A 112 -7.02 3.30 -4.46
N TRP A 113 -5.89 2.71 -4.85
CA TRP A 113 -5.44 2.68 -6.24
C TRP A 113 -5.21 1.22 -6.64
N VAL A 114 -6.15 0.69 -7.43
CA VAL A 114 -6.19 -0.75 -7.75
C VAL A 114 -4.92 -1.23 -8.42
N ASP A 115 -4.33 -0.44 -9.30
CA ASP A 115 -3.16 -0.85 -10.07
C ASP A 115 -1.84 -0.89 -9.24
N LEU A 116 -1.88 -0.55 -7.95
CA LEU A 116 -0.77 -0.80 -7.01
C LEU A 116 -0.74 -2.25 -6.48
N HIS A 117 -1.58 -3.14 -7.00
CA HIS A 117 -1.60 -4.53 -6.56
C HIS A 117 -0.30 -5.28 -6.90
N GLU A 118 0.00 -6.33 -6.14
CA GLU A 118 1.09 -7.24 -6.43
C GLU A 118 0.84 -8.03 -7.72
N GLY A 119 1.91 -8.33 -8.47
CA GLY A 119 1.80 -9.10 -9.71
C GLY A 119 1.04 -10.42 -9.55
N GLY A 120 0.21 -10.74 -10.54
CA GLY A 120 -0.70 -11.88 -10.50
C GLY A 120 -2.11 -11.51 -10.03
N GLY A 121 -2.26 -10.47 -9.21
CA GLY A 121 -3.55 -10.10 -8.62
C GLY A 121 -4.00 -11.07 -7.52
N LEU A 122 -5.29 -11.32 -7.41
CA LEU A 122 -5.86 -12.27 -6.45
C LEU A 122 -6.08 -13.62 -7.13
N TYR A 123 -5.34 -14.65 -6.72
CA TYR A 123 -5.44 -15.97 -7.31
C TYR A 123 -5.02 -17.09 -6.36
N LEU A 124 -5.48 -18.29 -6.65
CA LEU A 124 -4.91 -19.55 -6.17
C LEU A 124 -4.61 -20.43 -7.37
N ASN A 125 -3.66 -21.32 -7.23
CA ASN A 125 -3.48 -22.37 -8.23
C ASN A 125 -4.54 -23.44 -8.05
N ASP A 126 -5.17 -23.85 -9.13
CA ASP A 126 -6.07 -24.99 -9.16
C ASP A 126 -5.31 -26.26 -8.73
N GLU A 127 -5.88 -27.05 -7.82
CA GLU A 127 -5.18 -28.20 -7.23
C GLU A 127 -4.92 -29.33 -8.23
N VAL A 128 -5.68 -29.40 -9.32
CA VAL A 128 -5.61 -30.47 -10.33
C VAL A 128 -4.71 -30.07 -11.49
N THR A 129 -4.92 -28.85 -12.02
CA THR A 129 -4.21 -28.38 -13.21
C THR A 129 -2.92 -27.62 -12.86
N GLY A 130 -2.81 -27.07 -11.66
CA GLY A 130 -1.75 -26.18 -11.25
C GLY A 130 -1.84 -24.77 -11.82
N GLU A 131 -2.85 -24.49 -12.66
CA GLU A 131 -3.03 -23.19 -13.30
C GLU A 131 -3.60 -22.13 -12.33
N PRO A 132 -3.21 -20.87 -12.45
CA PRO A 132 -3.72 -19.82 -11.59
C PRO A 132 -5.18 -19.48 -11.91
N ALA A 133 -6.04 -19.63 -10.92
CA ALA A 133 -7.46 -19.26 -10.97
C ALA A 133 -7.68 -17.95 -10.19
N SER A 134 -8.18 -16.92 -10.86
CA SER A 134 -8.46 -15.61 -10.25
C SER A 134 -9.66 -15.65 -9.31
N LEU A 135 -9.62 -14.83 -8.28
CA LEU A 135 -10.67 -14.71 -7.27
C LEU A 135 -11.04 -13.22 -7.07
N PRO A 136 -12.33 -12.88 -6.86
CA PRO A 136 -12.79 -11.50 -6.94
C PRO A 136 -12.33 -10.59 -5.79
N GLY A 137 -11.96 -11.17 -4.65
CA GLY A 137 -11.64 -10.39 -3.45
C GLY A 137 -12.87 -9.77 -2.77
N PRO A 138 -12.66 -8.96 -1.72
CA PRO A 138 -13.74 -8.29 -1.02
C PRO A 138 -14.43 -7.22 -1.86
N GLY A 139 -15.75 -7.03 -1.62
CA GLY A 139 -16.55 -5.96 -2.18
C GLY A 139 -16.53 -4.68 -1.34
N ARG A 140 -17.29 -3.68 -1.77
CA ARG A 140 -17.37 -2.34 -1.17
C ARG A 140 -17.73 -2.38 0.31
N THR A 141 -18.77 -3.12 0.68
CA THR A 141 -19.25 -3.21 2.08
C THR A 141 -18.16 -3.68 3.03
N TYR A 142 -17.33 -4.64 2.60
CA TYR A 142 -16.20 -5.11 3.40
C TYR A 142 -15.24 -3.97 3.73
N PHE A 143 -14.80 -3.21 2.72
CA PHE A 143 -13.85 -2.13 2.92
C PHE A 143 -14.43 -1.00 3.78
N GLN A 144 -15.69 -0.64 3.57
CA GLN A 144 -16.37 0.38 4.39
C GLN A 144 -16.48 -0.01 5.85
N ALA A 145 -16.72 -1.29 6.13
CA ALA A 145 -16.83 -1.80 7.50
C ALA A 145 -15.47 -1.89 8.22
N HIS A 146 -14.41 -2.28 7.51
CA HIS A 146 -13.10 -2.54 8.12
C HIS A 146 -12.14 -1.36 8.04
N PHE A 147 -12.30 -0.48 7.05
CA PHE A 147 -11.42 0.65 6.79
C PHE A 147 -12.25 1.92 6.55
N PRO A 148 -12.92 2.43 7.59
CA PRO A 148 -13.71 3.64 7.46
C PRO A 148 -12.84 4.81 6.97
N ASN A 149 -13.40 5.67 6.12
CA ASN A 149 -12.74 6.79 5.45
C ASN A 149 -11.71 6.41 4.35
N LEU A 150 -11.55 5.12 4.01
CA LEU A 150 -10.82 4.73 2.79
C LEU A 150 -11.59 5.23 1.56
N GLN A 151 -10.93 6.04 0.74
CA GLN A 151 -11.50 6.54 -0.50
C GLN A 151 -11.50 5.43 -1.55
N LEU A 152 -12.65 4.80 -1.75
CA LEU A 152 -12.84 3.69 -2.67
C LEU A 152 -13.17 4.18 -4.08
N PRO A 153 -12.73 3.48 -5.15
CA PRO A 153 -13.13 3.79 -6.50
C PRO A 153 -14.68 3.72 -6.65
N ALA A 154 -15.25 4.61 -7.45
CA ALA A 154 -16.70 4.66 -7.62
C ALA A 154 -17.29 3.36 -8.18
N TRP A 155 -16.55 2.68 -9.04
CA TRP A 155 -16.97 1.44 -9.72
C TRP A 155 -16.96 0.19 -8.81
N LEU A 156 -16.27 0.24 -7.65
CA LEU A 156 -16.23 -0.93 -6.77
C LEU A 156 -17.63 -1.21 -6.21
N ASP A 157 -18.09 -2.43 -6.39
CA ASP A 157 -19.37 -2.96 -5.88
C ASP A 157 -19.16 -4.22 -5.02
N GLU A 158 -20.18 -5.03 -4.84
CA GLU A 158 -20.13 -6.25 -4.04
C GLU A 158 -19.58 -7.48 -4.79
N GLN A 159 -19.33 -7.36 -6.09
CA GLN A 159 -18.71 -8.46 -6.86
C GLN A 159 -17.22 -8.61 -6.55
N GLY A 160 -16.62 -7.61 -5.92
CA GLY A 160 -15.21 -7.60 -5.54
C GLY A 160 -14.37 -6.67 -6.41
N TRP A 161 -13.15 -6.46 -5.97
CA TRP A 161 -12.26 -5.49 -6.65
C TRP A 161 -11.38 -6.12 -7.74
N TRP A 162 -11.23 -7.45 -7.75
CA TRP A 162 -10.42 -8.17 -8.73
C TRP A 162 -11.33 -8.98 -9.66
N LEU A 163 -11.81 -8.35 -10.72
CA LEU A 163 -12.64 -8.98 -11.75
C LEU A 163 -11.85 -9.21 -13.04
N ARG A 164 -10.57 -9.46 -12.92
CA ARG A 164 -9.61 -9.66 -14.00
C ARG A 164 -9.06 -11.09 -13.95
N PRO A 165 -8.58 -11.65 -15.06
CA PRO A 165 -7.81 -12.88 -15.04
C PRO A 165 -6.49 -12.69 -14.26
N TYR A 166 -5.79 -13.81 -14.04
CA TYR A 166 -4.43 -13.77 -13.52
C TYR A 166 -3.54 -12.87 -14.39
N GLU A 167 -2.85 -11.93 -13.76
CA GLU A 167 -1.95 -11.02 -14.45
C GLU A 167 -0.62 -11.72 -14.76
N THR A 168 -0.33 -11.91 -16.02
CA THR A 168 0.93 -12.49 -16.49
C THR A 168 2.11 -11.54 -16.31
N ARG A 169 3.33 -12.06 -16.43
CA ARG A 169 4.55 -11.25 -16.33
C ARG A 169 4.63 -10.11 -17.38
N PRO A 170 4.27 -10.34 -18.67
CA PRO A 170 4.22 -9.26 -19.65
C PRO A 170 3.20 -8.17 -19.30
N GLU A 171 1.99 -8.54 -18.87
CA GLU A 171 0.94 -7.59 -18.50
C GLU A 171 1.36 -6.73 -17.32
N ARG A 172 2.01 -7.30 -16.29
CA ARG A 172 2.56 -6.56 -15.17
C ARG A 172 3.60 -5.53 -15.61
N SER A 173 4.46 -5.87 -16.57
CA SER A 173 5.45 -4.94 -17.11
C SER A 173 4.84 -3.78 -17.88
N LEU A 174 3.65 -3.96 -18.46
CA LEU A 174 2.91 -2.89 -19.14
C LEU A 174 2.18 -1.96 -18.18
N ARG A 175 1.84 -2.47 -16.96
CA ARG A 175 1.16 -1.68 -15.93
C ARG A 175 2.15 -0.82 -15.12
N ALA A 176 3.38 -1.27 -14.94
CA ALA A 176 4.41 -0.61 -14.15
C ALA A 176 5.09 0.55 -14.90
#